data_725b591f75e7bd7bd31333e80084b22b
#
_entry.id   725b591f75e7bd7bd31333e80084b22b
#
_cell.length_a   1.000
_cell.length_b   1.000
_cell.length_c   1.000
_cell.angle_alpha   90.00
_cell.angle_beta   90.00
_cell.angle_gamma   90.00
#
_symmetry.space_group_name_H-M   'P 1'
#
loop_
_entity.id
_entity.type
_entity.pdbx_description
1 polymer ?
#
loop_
_entity_poly.entity_id
_entity_poly.type
_entity_poly.pdbx_seq_one_letter_code
_entity_poly.pdbx_strand_id
1 'polypeptide(L)'
;MPHSSRRPRVPSDRYGRGSERGTQRRGRAPAKYPRAPQPQRVAPQSALDLALDAAAAAPQPTPATFAELGLDARLVSALATQDIHEPFAIQARALPDALAGRDILGRAQTGSGKTLAFGLPLLTRLAATADRRREKTPRGLVLVPTRELAQQVAEVLEPLGRRINVSITTVYGGVPIGKQIAKARYADVVVATPGRLLDLMERHACTLSGIEVTVLDEADHMADLGFLPAVTRILDATPADGQRMFFSATLDRGVGQLVTSYVRDPALHAVTAATDSGPAEHRVLVLSAADKVPVAAEIAGRPGRTLFFVRTKHGADRLAKQLSRAGVEAAAIHGDRNQSQRQRALDAFTAGHPRVLVATDVAARGIHVDDVDLVVQFDPPNDHKDYLHRSGRTARAGATGMVVALVERGQVRELQKLHDAAGVTAASDEVATGHHVVREIATSGTPVPPPPAVHPVPARSNAAPARHPGNSRRPARPAAGRDGFARSTSGRDGFARSSSGRDGFARSSANPARRPQNAHRPQGQAQDTKKSA
;
A
#
# COMPACT_ATOMS: atom_id res chain seq x y z
N MET A 1 13.98 -17.23 82.52
CA MET A 1 14.14 -16.55 83.85
C MET A 1 14.88 -15.25 83.62
N PRO A 2 14.50 -14.19 84.33
CA PRO A 2 13.79 -13.01 83.74
C PRO A 2 14.56 -11.71 84.02
N HIS A 3 14.11 -10.59 83.46
CA HIS A 3 13.86 -9.30 84.10
C HIS A 3 13.70 -8.22 83.00
N SER A 4 12.53 -7.72 82.78
CA SER A 4 11.70 -6.69 83.50
C SER A 4 12.43 -5.37 83.78
N SER A 5 11.96 -4.29 83.17
CA SER A 5 11.34 -3.11 83.84
C SER A 5 11.36 -1.90 82.91
N ARG A 6 10.20 -1.45 82.60
CA ARG A 6 9.43 -0.29 83.14
C ARG A 6 9.79 1.08 82.55
N ARG A 7 8.72 1.66 81.98
CA ARG A 7 8.46 3.06 81.66
C ARG A 7 8.50 3.98 82.92
N PRO A 8 8.60 5.30 82.72
CA PRO A 8 7.42 6.08 83.15
C PRO A 8 6.93 7.19 82.17
N ARG A 9 5.71 7.59 82.52
CA ARG A 9 4.81 8.55 81.88
C ARG A 9 5.06 9.98 82.38
N VAL A 10 4.81 10.98 81.46
CA VAL A 10 3.97 12.21 81.45
C VAL A 10 4.13 13.21 82.62
N PRO A 11 4.02 14.55 82.41
CA PRO A 11 2.68 15.15 82.26
C PRO A 11 2.55 16.30 81.21
N SER A 12 1.27 16.55 80.94
CA SER A 12 0.63 17.64 80.19
C SER A 12 0.83 19.01 80.80
N ASP A 13 0.87 20.08 80.00
CA ASP A 13 0.18 21.28 80.33
C ASP A 13 -0.22 22.15 79.10
N ARG A 14 -1.34 22.77 79.24
CA ARG A 14 -2.15 23.57 78.33
C ARG A 14 -1.67 25.04 78.22
N TYR A 15 -2.14 25.63 77.17
CA TYR A 15 -2.51 27.04 76.90
C TYR A 15 -1.73 27.75 75.80
N GLY A 16 -2.50 28.33 74.86
CA GLY A 16 -2.09 29.44 74.05
C GLY A 16 -2.70 29.52 72.65
N ARG A 17 -3.83 30.24 72.50
CA ARG A 17 -4.42 30.65 71.22
C ARG A 17 -3.49 31.56 70.44
N GLY A 18 -3.36 31.32 69.12
CA GLY A 18 -2.77 32.26 68.17
C GLY A 18 -3.17 31.90 66.78
N SER A 19 -4.11 32.62 66.20
CA SER A 19 -4.56 32.51 64.81
C SER A 19 -3.52 33.09 63.85
N GLU A 20 -2.92 32.31 63.01
CA GLU A 20 -2.26 32.80 61.81
C GLU A 20 -2.59 31.93 60.59
N ARG A 21 -3.11 32.59 59.56
CA ARG A 21 -3.48 32.01 58.27
C ARG A 21 -2.22 31.58 57.53
N GLY A 22 -1.92 30.30 57.54
CA GLY A 22 -0.84 29.70 56.72
C GLY A 22 -1.42 29.22 55.40
N THR A 23 -1.01 29.84 54.31
CA THR A 23 -1.23 29.44 52.94
C THR A 23 -0.67 28.03 52.70
N GLN A 24 -1.54 27.06 52.45
CA GLN A 24 -1.14 25.72 52.03
C GLN A 24 -0.49 25.75 50.64
N ARG A 25 0.82 25.68 50.57
CA ARG A 25 1.56 25.26 49.37
C ARG A 25 1.21 23.80 49.10
N ARG A 26 0.38 23.56 48.09
CA ARG A 26 0.17 22.24 47.52
C ARG A 26 1.52 21.72 46.99
N GLY A 27 2.07 20.71 47.62
CA GLY A 27 3.24 19.97 47.18
C GLY A 27 2.98 19.38 45.81
N ARG A 28 3.75 19.81 44.83
CA ARG A 28 3.77 19.27 43.46
C ARG A 28 4.34 17.85 43.58
N ALA A 29 3.53 16.82 43.23
CA ALA A 29 3.98 15.44 43.11
C ALA A 29 5.15 15.37 42.11
N PRO A 30 6.21 14.59 42.36
CA PRO A 30 7.31 14.45 41.43
C PRO A 30 6.77 13.85 40.11
N ALA A 31 7.08 14.52 38.99
CA ALA A 31 6.78 14.05 37.66
C ALA A 31 7.35 12.63 37.48
N LYS A 32 6.48 11.67 37.16
CA LYS A 32 6.91 10.32 36.78
C LYS A 32 7.72 10.46 35.49
N TYR A 33 9.03 10.29 35.57
CA TYR A 33 9.88 10.14 34.41
C TYR A 33 9.35 8.96 33.57
N PRO A 34 9.22 9.08 32.25
CA PRO A 34 8.86 7.96 31.41
C PRO A 34 9.94 6.88 31.59
N ARG A 35 9.48 5.69 31.94
CA ARG A 35 10.33 4.50 32.09
C ARG A 35 11.03 4.27 30.76
N ALA A 36 12.37 4.17 30.78
CA ALA A 36 13.16 3.86 29.60
C ALA A 36 12.60 2.61 28.90
N PRO A 37 12.51 2.58 27.56
CA PRO A 37 12.08 1.41 26.83
C PRO A 37 12.98 0.23 27.22
N GLN A 38 12.36 -0.85 27.69
CA GLN A 38 13.09 -2.10 27.92
C GLN A 38 13.60 -2.60 26.57
N PRO A 39 14.84 -3.12 26.48
CA PRO A 39 15.33 -3.72 25.26
C PRO A 39 14.35 -4.83 24.84
N GLN A 40 13.77 -4.71 23.65
CA GLN A 40 12.93 -5.75 23.07
C GLN A 40 13.81 -7.00 22.93
N ARG A 41 13.50 -8.04 23.71
CA ARG A 41 14.07 -9.35 23.48
C ARG A 41 13.65 -9.78 22.09
N VAL A 42 14.62 -10.07 21.23
CA VAL A 42 14.40 -10.72 19.95
C VAL A 42 13.57 -11.98 20.26
N ALA A 43 12.35 -12.05 19.75
CA ALA A 43 11.51 -13.22 19.96
C ALA A 43 12.22 -14.42 19.30
N PRO A 44 12.19 -15.62 19.92
CA PRO A 44 12.75 -16.81 19.28
C PRO A 44 12.06 -17.02 17.94
N GLN A 45 12.85 -17.39 16.92
CA GLN A 45 12.34 -17.72 15.59
C GLN A 45 11.26 -18.81 15.71
N SER A 46 10.17 -18.64 14.98
CA SER A 46 9.13 -19.65 14.94
C SER A 46 9.60 -20.90 14.16
N ALA A 47 8.98 -22.06 14.43
CA ALA A 47 9.28 -23.27 13.64
C ALA A 47 9.07 -23.05 12.14
N LEU A 48 8.14 -22.18 11.78
CA LEU A 48 7.83 -21.82 10.40
C LEU A 48 8.94 -20.95 9.78
N ASP A 49 9.54 -20.03 10.54
CA ASP A 49 10.70 -19.25 10.09
C ASP A 49 11.90 -20.15 9.82
N LEU A 50 12.18 -21.10 10.73
CA LEU A 50 13.26 -22.08 10.56
C LEU A 50 13.05 -22.95 9.32
N ALA A 51 11.82 -23.38 9.07
CA ALA A 51 11.47 -24.16 7.87
C ALA A 51 11.65 -23.35 6.58
N LEU A 52 11.29 -22.07 6.58
CA LEU A 52 11.54 -21.18 5.44
C LEU A 52 13.02 -20.84 5.26
N ASP A 53 13.80 -20.74 6.35
CA ASP A 53 15.25 -20.58 6.26
C ASP A 53 15.91 -21.81 5.63
N ALA A 54 15.45 -23.02 5.99
CA ALA A 54 15.87 -24.27 5.37
C ALA A 54 15.47 -24.33 3.88
N ALA A 55 14.26 -23.88 3.53
CA ALA A 55 13.81 -23.79 2.14
C ALA A 55 14.62 -22.77 1.32
N ALA A 56 15.05 -21.65 1.94
CA ALA A 56 15.92 -20.68 1.30
C ALA A 56 17.33 -21.22 1.04
N ALA A 57 17.85 -22.05 1.95
CA ALA A 57 19.16 -22.69 1.83
C ALA A 57 19.19 -23.89 0.86
N ALA A 58 18.02 -24.40 0.46
CA ALA A 58 17.94 -25.51 -0.48
C ALA A 58 18.50 -25.11 -1.85
N PRO A 59 19.12 -26.06 -2.58
CA PRO A 59 19.67 -25.81 -3.91
C PRO A 59 18.64 -25.14 -4.83
N GLN A 60 19.09 -24.18 -5.62
CA GLN A 60 18.24 -23.59 -6.66
C GLN A 60 17.87 -24.68 -7.67
N PRO A 61 16.60 -24.79 -8.08
CA PRO A 61 16.24 -25.64 -9.18
C PRO A 61 17.03 -25.20 -10.42
N THR A 62 17.41 -26.16 -11.26
CA THR A 62 18.02 -25.85 -12.55
C THR A 62 17.10 -24.88 -13.30
N PRO A 63 17.61 -23.83 -13.96
CA PRO A 63 16.78 -22.93 -14.72
C PRO A 63 15.94 -23.72 -15.73
N ALA A 64 14.64 -23.78 -15.46
CA ALA A 64 13.67 -24.37 -16.36
C ALA A 64 12.94 -23.24 -17.05
N THR A 65 12.56 -23.42 -18.28
CA THR A 65 11.68 -22.50 -18.98
C THR A 65 10.27 -22.56 -18.37
N PHE A 66 9.47 -21.51 -18.57
CA PHE A 66 8.07 -21.52 -18.12
C PHE A 66 7.26 -22.72 -18.70
N ALA A 67 7.62 -23.18 -19.91
CA ALA A 67 6.99 -24.34 -20.52
C ALA A 67 7.35 -25.64 -19.77
N GLU A 68 8.61 -25.81 -19.38
CA GLU A 68 9.06 -26.97 -18.59
C GLU A 68 8.46 -26.99 -17.18
N LEU A 69 8.11 -25.83 -16.63
CA LEU A 69 7.38 -25.72 -15.38
C LEU A 69 5.87 -26.04 -15.50
N GLY A 70 5.40 -26.40 -16.70
CA GLY A 70 4.00 -26.79 -16.93
C GLY A 70 3.02 -25.65 -17.18
N LEU A 71 3.50 -24.46 -17.52
CA LEU A 71 2.64 -23.32 -17.81
C LEU A 71 1.93 -23.47 -19.17
N ASP A 72 0.67 -23.02 -19.24
CA ASP A 72 -0.12 -22.99 -20.50
C ASP A 72 0.64 -22.24 -21.62
N ALA A 73 0.70 -22.84 -22.81
CA ALA A 73 1.44 -22.31 -23.96
C ALA A 73 1.00 -20.87 -24.34
N ARG A 74 -0.28 -20.51 -24.12
CA ARG A 74 -0.80 -19.14 -24.37
C ARG A 74 -0.18 -18.14 -23.41
N LEU A 75 0.05 -18.52 -22.15
CA LEU A 75 0.71 -17.67 -21.15
C LEU A 75 2.21 -17.58 -21.43
N VAL A 76 2.87 -18.69 -21.82
CA VAL A 76 4.28 -18.69 -22.24
C VAL A 76 4.48 -17.72 -23.41
N SER A 77 3.63 -17.80 -24.44
CA SER A 77 3.67 -16.87 -25.57
C SER A 77 3.41 -15.42 -25.15
N ALA A 78 2.50 -15.20 -24.21
CA ALA A 78 2.20 -13.86 -23.70
C ALA A 78 3.38 -13.24 -22.92
N LEU A 79 4.10 -14.05 -22.14
CA LEU A 79 5.32 -13.64 -21.43
C LEU A 79 6.43 -13.28 -22.42
N ALA A 80 6.65 -14.10 -23.45
CA ALA A 80 7.64 -13.84 -24.50
C ALA A 80 7.37 -12.52 -25.24
N THR A 81 6.11 -12.11 -25.42
CA THR A 81 5.78 -10.79 -26.01
C THR A 81 6.13 -9.62 -25.10
N GLN A 82 6.43 -9.87 -23.83
CA GLN A 82 6.87 -8.89 -22.83
C GLN A 82 8.36 -9.03 -22.51
N ASP A 83 9.10 -9.76 -23.34
CA ASP A 83 10.53 -10.06 -23.17
C ASP A 83 10.85 -10.82 -21.86
N ILE A 84 9.88 -11.61 -21.37
CA ILE A 84 10.03 -12.45 -20.18
C ILE A 84 10.17 -13.91 -20.64
N HIS A 85 11.40 -14.40 -20.65
CA HIS A 85 11.74 -15.73 -21.18
C HIS A 85 12.05 -16.75 -20.10
N GLU A 86 12.69 -16.32 -19.01
CA GLU A 86 13.16 -17.17 -17.93
C GLU A 86 12.48 -16.83 -16.60
N PRO A 87 12.14 -17.83 -15.79
CA PRO A 87 11.57 -17.61 -14.48
C PRO A 87 12.63 -17.15 -13.46
N PHE A 88 12.28 -16.20 -12.63
CA PHE A 88 13.06 -15.85 -11.44
C PHE A 88 13.04 -16.98 -10.41
N ALA A 89 14.01 -16.98 -9.49
CA ALA A 89 14.19 -18.04 -8.50
C ALA A 89 12.92 -18.40 -7.71
N ILE A 90 12.15 -17.40 -7.26
CA ILE A 90 10.89 -17.65 -6.54
C ILE A 90 9.82 -18.26 -7.46
N GLN A 91 9.81 -17.90 -8.74
CA GLN A 91 8.88 -18.45 -9.73
C GLN A 91 9.23 -19.90 -10.02
N ALA A 92 10.51 -20.20 -10.32
CA ALA A 92 10.98 -21.57 -10.58
C ALA A 92 10.67 -22.53 -9.41
N ARG A 93 10.75 -22.02 -8.16
CA ARG A 93 10.45 -22.81 -6.96
C ARG A 93 8.95 -22.99 -6.73
N ALA A 94 8.17 -21.92 -6.84
CA ALA A 94 6.76 -21.94 -6.42
C ALA A 94 5.80 -22.44 -7.50
N LEU A 95 6.09 -22.23 -8.80
CA LEU A 95 5.17 -22.57 -9.89
C LEU A 95 4.75 -24.04 -9.92
N PRO A 96 5.66 -25.05 -9.78
CA PRO A 96 5.25 -26.45 -9.86
C PRO A 96 4.18 -26.80 -8.80
N ASP A 97 4.41 -26.44 -7.55
CA ASP A 97 3.48 -26.71 -6.45
C ASP A 97 2.18 -25.90 -6.58
N ALA A 98 2.29 -24.63 -6.98
CA ALA A 98 1.13 -23.76 -7.16
C ALA A 98 0.23 -24.21 -8.31
N LEU A 99 0.81 -24.66 -9.44
CA LEU A 99 0.08 -25.24 -10.58
C LEU A 99 -0.56 -26.59 -10.23
N ALA A 100 0.07 -27.37 -9.34
CA ALA A 100 -0.52 -28.60 -8.79
C ALA A 100 -1.68 -28.32 -7.82
N GLY A 101 -1.97 -27.06 -7.49
CA GLY A 101 -3.09 -26.65 -6.62
C GLY A 101 -2.78 -26.70 -5.14
N ARG A 102 -1.52 -26.87 -4.74
CA ARG A 102 -1.09 -26.82 -3.33
C ARG A 102 -1.17 -25.38 -2.80
N ASP A 103 -1.42 -25.25 -1.51
CA ASP A 103 -1.25 -23.97 -0.83
C ASP A 103 0.24 -23.60 -0.78
N ILE A 104 0.51 -22.30 -0.90
CA ILE A 104 1.89 -21.77 -0.95
C ILE A 104 2.12 -20.80 0.19
N LEU A 105 3.27 -20.95 0.84
CA LEU A 105 3.84 -19.91 1.69
C LEU A 105 5.18 -19.48 1.10
N GLY A 106 5.22 -18.29 0.51
CA GLY A 106 6.38 -17.72 -0.14
C GLY A 106 7.04 -16.63 0.70
N ARG A 107 8.34 -16.74 0.97
CA ARG A 107 9.14 -15.66 1.55
C ARG A 107 10.12 -15.11 0.51
N ALA A 108 9.82 -13.90 0.06
CA ALA A 108 10.67 -13.22 -0.92
C ALA A 108 10.49 -11.71 -0.82
N GLN A 109 11.55 -10.96 -1.10
CA GLN A 109 11.53 -9.50 -1.08
C GLN A 109 10.72 -8.90 -2.24
N THR A 110 10.40 -7.62 -2.16
CA THR A 110 9.79 -6.87 -3.26
C THR A 110 10.78 -6.81 -4.43
N GLY A 111 10.31 -7.06 -5.66
CA GLY A 111 11.18 -7.08 -6.85
C GLY A 111 11.70 -8.48 -7.24
N SER A 112 11.45 -9.52 -6.44
CA SER A 112 11.85 -10.90 -6.72
C SER A 112 10.96 -11.64 -7.76
N GLY A 113 9.98 -10.97 -8.35
CA GLY A 113 9.06 -11.58 -9.32
C GLY A 113 7.86 -12.31 -8.72
N LYS A 114 7.50 -12.07 -7.46
CA LYS A 114 6.34 -12.69 -6.77
C LYS A 114 5.04 -12.60 -7.56
N THR A 115 4.80 -11.47 -8.21
CA THR A 115 3.55 -11.24 -8.95
C THR A 115 3.28 -12.31 -10.01
N LEU A 116 4.29 -12.74 -10.72
CA LEU A 116 4.16 -13.86 -11.67
C LEU A 116 4.13 -15.22 -10.95
N ALA A 117 4.83 -15.38 -9.82
CA ALA A 117 4.82 -16.62 -9.06
C ALA A 117 3.42 -17.01 -8.58
N PHE A 118 2.59 -16.04 -8.18
CA PHE A 118 1.19 -16.31 -7.82
C PHE A 118 0.20 -16.05 -8.96
N GLY A 119 0.50 -15.11 -9.83
CA GLY A 119 -0.42 -14.71 -10.90
C GLY A 119 -0.59 -15.76 -11.99
N LEU A 120 0.49 -16.42 -12.40
CA LEU A 120 0.45 -17.45 -13.42
C LEU A 120 -0.38 -18.68 -13.01
N PRO A 121 -0.21 -19.26 -11.80
CA PRO A 121 -1.08 -20.35 -11.33
C PRO A 121 -2.54 -19.90 -11.15
N LEU A 122 -2.78 -18.71 -10.60
CA LEU A 122 -4.12 -18.12 -10.50
C LEU A 122 -4.80 -18.09 -11.86
N LEU A 123 -4.15 -17.52 -12.87
CA LEU A 123 -4.69 -17.37 -14.21
C LEU A 123 -4.91 -18.74 -14.89
N THR A 124 -3.97 -19.67 -14.77
CA THR A 124 -4.07 -21.02 -15.32
C THR A 124 -5.29 -21.75 -14.75
N ARG A 125 -5.47 -21.73 -13.44
CA ARG A 125 -6.60 -22.36 -12.77
C ARG A 125 -7.95 -21.77 -13.20
N LEU A 126 -8.05 -20.45 -13.29
CA LEU A 126 -9.29 -19.79 -13.68
C LEU A 126 -9.62 -19.97 -15.17
N ALA A 127 -8.61 -20.13 -16.03
CA ALA A 127 -8.85 -20.45 -17.42
C ALA A 127 -9.46 -21.85 -17.60
N ALA A 128 -9.09 -22.81 -16.76
CA ALA A 128 -9.64 -24.17 -16.78
C ALA A 128 -11.10 -24.24 -16.27
N THR A 129 -11.56 -23.24 -15.51
CA THR A 129 -12.89 -23.20 -14.89
C THR A 129 -13.74 -22.03 -15.40
N ALA A 130 -13.53 -21.61 -16.66
CA ALA A 130 -14.19 -20.43 -17.26
C ALA A 130 -15.73 -20.50 -17.30
N ASP A 131 -16.30 -21.69 -17.33
CA ASP A 131 -17.74 -21.98 -17.27
C ASP A 131 -18.40 -21.64 -15.92
N ARG A 132 -17.62 -21.46 -14.85
CA ARG A 132 -18.09 -21.12 -13.50
C ARG A 132 -18.34 -19.64 -13.25
N ARG A 133 -18.22 -18.81 -14.27
CA ARG A 133 -18.45 -17.36 -14.16
C ARG A 133 -19.86 -17.02 -13.67
N ARG A 134 -19.94 -16.13 -12.67
CA ARG A 134 -21.20 -15.59 -12.16
C ARG A 134 -21.06 -14.10 -11.88
N GLU A 135 -22.14 -13.38 -12.08
CA GLU A 135 -22.21 -11.95 -11.76
C GLU A 135 -21.89 -11.69 -10.27
N LYS A 136 -21.11 -10.67 -9.98
CA LYS A 136 -20.69 -10.24 -8.64
C LYS A 136 -19.94 -11.31 -7.82
N THR A 137 -19.52 -12.39 -8.45
CA THR A 137 -18.89 -13.53 -7.81
C THR A 137 -17.55 -13.79 -8.48
N PRO A 138 -16.50 -13.05 -8.15
CA PRO A 138 -15.16 -13.32 -8.66
C PRO A 138 -14.70 -14.70 -8.22
N ARG A 139 -13.80 -15.31 -9.02
CA ARG A 139 -13.21 -16.63 -8.77
C ARG A 139 -11.78 -16.54 -8.25
N GLY A 140 -11.11 -15.42 -8.49
CA GLY A 140 -9.78 -15.11 -7.99
C GLY A 140 -9.78 -13.86 -7.13
N LEU A 141 -9.04 -13.89 -6.03
CA LEU A 141 -8.85 -12.77 -5.13
C LEU A 141 -7.37 -12.55 -4.87
N VAL A 142 -6.89 -11.33 -5.08
CA VAL A 142 -5.55 -10.90 -4.68
C VAL A 142 -5.69 -9.75 -3.69
N LEU A 143 -5.26 -9.96 -2.44
CA LEU A 143 -5.23 -8.92 -1.40
C LEU A 143 -3.84 -8.32 -1.31
N VAL A 144 -3.79 -6.99 -1.31
CA VAL A 144 -2.57 -6.19 -1.24
C VAL A 144 -2.76 -5.00 -0.29
N PRO A 145 -1.71 -4.52 0.38
CA PRO A 145 -1.81 -3.45 1.38
C PRO A 145 -2.13 -2.08 0.78
N THR A 146 -1.66 -1.78 -0.43
CA THR A 146 -1.71 -0.44 -1.01
C THR A 146 -2.42 -0.40 -2.36
N ARG A 147 -2.89 0.80 -2.72
CA ARG A 147 -3.59 1.06 -3.99
C ARG A 147 -2.63 0.95 -5.17
N GLU A 148 -1.41 1.41 -4.96
CA GLU A 148 -0.34 1.39 -5.94
C GLU A 148 0.02 -0.06 -6.28
N LEU A 149 0.20 -0.91 -5.27
CA LEU A 149 0.46 -2.33 -5.49
C LEU A 149 -0.72 -3.03 -6.17
N ALA A 150 -1.98 -2.64 -5.85
CA ALA A 150 -3.15 -3.18 -6.55
C ALA A 150 -3.14 -2.84 -8.06
N GLN A 151 -2.72 -1.63 -8.40
CA GLN A 151 -2.58 -1.22 -9.81
C GLN A 151 -1.44 -1.97 -10.50
N GLN A 152 -0.28 -2.05 -9.88
CA GLN A 152 0.90 -2.77 -10.42
C GLN A 152 0.60 -4.25 -10.66
N VAL A 153 0.00 -4.93 -9.69
CA VAL A 153 -0.41 -6.34 -9.87
C VAL A 153 -1.39 -6.47 -11.04
N ALA A 154 -2.36 -5.56 -11.16
CA ALA A 154 -3.30 -5.59 -12.27
C ALA A 154 -2.62 -5.30 -13.61
N GLU A 155 -1.70 -4.33 -13.68
CA GLU A 155 -0.93 -3.99 -14.88
C GLU A 155 -0.11 -5.18 -15.40
N VAL A 156 0.46 -5.98 -14.49
CA VAL A 156 1.19 -7.21 -14.84
C VAL A 156 0.24 -8.32 -15.31
N LEU A 157 -0.89 -8.52 -14.60
CA LEU A 157 -1.76 -9.67 -14.84
C LEU A 157 -2.79 -9.45 -15.97
N GLU A 158 -3.26 -8.21 -16.21
CA GLU A 158 -4.28 -7.89 -17.22
C GLU A 158 -3.87 -8.30 -18.66
N PRO A 159 -2.64 -8.04 -19.15
CA PRO A 159 -2.21 -8.47 -20.47
C PRO A 159 -2.22 -10.00 -20.62
N LEU A 160 -1.79 -10.72 -19.56
CA LEU A 160 -1.78 -12.19 -19.50
C LEU A 160 -3.21 -12.74 -19.46
N GLY A 161 -4.07 -12.18 -18.59
CA GLY A 161 -5.46 -12.57 -18.45
C GLY A 161 -6.25 -12.44 -19.75
N ARG A 162 -6.03 -11.36 -20.51
CA ARG A 162 -6.67 -11.16 -21.83
C ARG A 162 -6.36 -12.29 -22.82
N ARG A 163 -5.16 -12.86 -22.80
CA ARG A 163 -4.75 -13.97 -23.68
C ARG A 163 -5.50 -15.27 -23.43
N ILE A 164 -6.00 -15.44 -22.20
CA ILE A 164 -6.71 -16.65 -21.78
C ILE A 164 -8.17 -16.36 -21.38
N ASN A 165 -8.68 -15.18 -21.75
CA ASN A 165 -10.05 -14.74 -21.48
C ASN A 165 -10.41 -14.70 -19.99
N VAL A 166 -9.50 -14.25 -19.12
CA VAL A 166 -9.72 -13.98 -17.70
C VAL A 166 -9.71 -12.47 -17.47
N SER A 167 -10.81 -11.94 -16.95
CA SER A 167 -10.98 -10.51 -16.69
C SER A 167 -10.50 -10.14 -15.29
N ILE A 168 -9.72 -9.06 -15.18
CA ILE A 168 -9.13 -8.59 -13.93
C ILE A 168 -9.63 -7.18 -13.64
N THR A 169 -9.87 -6.87 -12.39
CA THR A 169 -10.20 -5.50 -11.96
C THR A 169 -9.59 -5.16 -10.62
N THR A 170 -9.39 -3.87 -10.39
CA THR A 170 -8.87 -3.35 -9.12
C THR A 170 -9.98 -2.77 -8.25
N VAL A 171 -9.86 -2.99 -6.91
CA VAL A 171 -10.81 -2.50 -5.89
C VAL A 171 -10.03 -1.88 -4.73
N TYR A 172 -9.95 -0.54 -4.68
CA TYR A 172 -9.21 0.19 -3.65
C TYR A 172 -9.85 1.55 -3.30
N GLY A 173 -9.51 2.08 -2.12
CA GLY A 173 -10.05 3.34 -1.61
C GLY A 173 -9.58 4.59 -2.40
N GLY A 174 -10.21 5.74 -2.15
CA GLY A 174 -9.78 7.04 -2.70
C GLY A 174 -10.22 7.35 -4.13
N VAL A 175 -11.04 6.50 -4.72
CA VAL A 175 -11.70 6.72 -6.03
C VAL A 175 -13.20 6.44 -5.90
N PRO A 176 -14.03 6.99 -6.81
CA PRO A 176 -15.49 6.79 -6.77
C PRO A 176 -15.86 5.31 -6.82
N ILE A 177 -16.66 4.85 -5.83
CA ILE A 177 -17.02 3.44 -5.66
C ILE A 177 -17.89 2.91 -6.80
N GLY A 178 -18.79 3.71 -7.36
CA GLY A 178 -19.73 3.27 -8.39
C GLY A 178 -19.04 2.70 -9.63
N LYS A 179 -17.92 3.30 -10.06
CA LYS A 179 -17.12 2.78 -11.18
C LYS A 179 -16.48 1.42 -10.86
N GLN A 180 -16.06 1.21 -9.61
CA GLN A 180 -15.48 -0.07 -9.17
C GLN A 180 -16.55 -1.16 -9.07
N ILE A 181 -17.74 -0.85 -8.54
CA ILE A 181 -18.88 -1.78 -8.52
C ILE A 181 -19.22 -2.26 -9.92
N ALA A 182 -19.30 -1.34 -10.88
CA ALA A 182 -19.62 -1.69 -12.28
C ALA A 182 -18.55 -2.62 -12.90
N LYS A 183 -17.26 -2.37 -12.64
CA LYS A 183 -16.16 -3.20 -13.13
C LYS A 183 -16.09 -4.57 -12.43
N ALA A 184 -16.25 -4.58 -11.09
CA ALA A 184 -16.18 -5.81 -10.29
C ALA A 184 -17.34 -6.79 -10.60
N ARG A 185 -18.43 -6.28 -11.12
CA ARG A 185 -19.65 -7.08 -11.41
C ARG A 185 -19.40 -8.31 -12.28
N TYR A 186 -18.47 -8.21 -13.23
CA TYR A 186 -18.17 -9.28 -14.20
C TYR A 186 -16.70 -9.69 -14.19
N ALA A 187 -15.93 -9.27 -13.20
CA ALA A 187 -14.54 -9.61 -13.10
C ALA A 187 -14.35 -11.06 -12.61
N ASP A 188 -13.42 -11.77 -13.24
CA ASP A 188 -12.98 -13.09 -12.77
C ASP A 188 -12.04 -12.95 -11.58
N VAL A 189 -11.15 -11.94 -11.63
CA VAL A 189 -10.17 -11.66 -10.59
C VAL A 189 -10.37 -10.25 -10.03
N VAL A 190 -10.41 -10.15 -8.72
CA VAL A 190 -10.41 -8.88 -8.00
C VAL A 190 -9.06 -8.72 -7.29
N VAL A 191 -8.31 -7.67 -7.65
CA VAL A 191 -7.10 -7.24 -6.95
C VAL A 191 -7.50 -6.09 -6.01
N ALA A 192 -7.41 -6.30 -4.70
CA ALA A 192 -8.06 -5.40 -3.75
C ALA A 192 -7.20 -4.97 -2.56
N THR A 193 -7.47 -3.75 -2.07
CA THR A 193 -7.10 -3.39 -0.69
C THR A 193 -8.23 -3.76 0.26
N PRO A 194 -7.92 -4.30 1.47
CA PRO A 194 -8.92 -4.92 2.35
C PRO A 194 -10.14 -4.03 2.66
N GLY A 195 -9.93 -2.77 3.05
CA GLY A 195 -11.02 -1.89 3.46
C GLY A 195 -12.06 -1.62 2.36
N ARG A 196 -11.65 -1.42 1.10
CA ARG A 196 -12.59 -1.18 -0.01
C ARG A 196 -13.30 -2.45 -0.45
N LEU A 197 -12.64 -3.61 -0.34
CA LEU A 197 -13.31 -4.87 -0.64
C LEU A 197 -14.44 -5.14 0.36
N LEU A 198 -14.20 -4.91 1.66
CA LEU A 198 -15.25 -4.99 2.67
C LEU A 198 -16.42 -4.04 2.38
N ASP A 199 -16.15 -2.79 1.96
CA ASP A 199 -17.20 -1.83 1.56
C ASP A 199 -18.05 -2.36 0.37
N LEU A 200 -17.44 -3.06 -0.61
CA LEU A 200 -18.18 -3.71 -1.69
C LEU A 200 -19.00 -4.91 -1.19
N MET A 201 -18.47 -5.73 -0.29
CA MET A 201 -19.16 -6.87 0.30
C MET A 201 -20.36 -6.42 1.13
N GLU A 202 -20.20 -5.42 2.00
CA GLU A 202 -21.26 -4.83 2.82
C GLU A 202 -22.40 -4.22 1.96
N ARG A 203 -22.09 -3.73 0.77
CA ARG A 203 -23.06 -3.24 -0.22
C ARG A 203 -23.65 -4.34 -1.10
N HIS A 204 -23.35 -5.60 -0.87
CA HIS A 204 -23.75 -6.73 -1.72
C HIS A 204 -23.39 -6.54 -3.22
N ALA A 205 -22.33 -5.80 -3.48
CA ALA A 205 -21.79 -5.55 -4.81
C ALA A 205 -20.73 -6.59 -5.24
N CYS A 206 -20.21 -7.36 -4.27
CA CYS A 206 -19.27 -8.46 -4.47
C CYS A 206 -19.51 -9.52 -3.39
N THR A 207 -19.56 -10.79 -3.79
CA THR A 207 -19.59 -11.94 -2.88
C THR A 207 -18.38 -12.84 -3.14
N LEU A 208 -17.76 -13.35 -2.09
CA LEU A 208 -16.54 -14.14 -2.20
C LEU A 208 -16.79 -15.66 -2.17
N SER A 209 -18.03 -16.10 -2.19
CA SER A 209 -18.40 -17.51 -2.14
C SER A 209 -17.96 -18.34 -3.37
N GLY A 210 -17.53 -17.69 -4.44
CA GLY A 210 -17.03 -18.33 -5.65
C GLY A 210 -15.51 -18.31 -5.79
N ILE A 211 -14.78 -17.83 -4.78
CA ILE A 211 -13.32 -17.74 -4.84
C ILE A 211 -12.70 -19.14 -4.89
N GLU A 212 -11.94 -19.42 -5.93
CA GLU A 212 -11.19 -20.67 -6.14
C GLU A 212 -9.73 -20.51 -5.70
N VAL A 213 -9.18 -19.29 -5.83
CA VAL A 213 -7.80 -18.97 -5.47
C VAL A 213 -7.76 -17.65 -4.71
N THR A 214 -7.14 -17.64 -3.54
CA THR A 214 -6.87 -16.44 -2.75
C THR A 214 -5.37 -16.21 -2.62
N VAL A 215 -4.92 -15.02 -2.97
CA VAL A 215 -3.54 -14.56 -2.80
C VAL A 215 -3.49 -13.46 -1.74
N LEU A 216 -2.56 -13.56 -0.80
CA LEU A 216 -2.12 -12.44 0.05
C LEU A 216 -0.70 -12.06 -0.36
N ASP A 217 -0.50 -10.84 -0.82
CA ASP A 217 0.84 -10.31 -1.10
C ASP A 217 1.18 -9.17 -0.13
N GLU A 218 2.42 -9.13 0.34
CA GLU A 218 2.90 -8.26 1.41
C GLU A 218 2.03 -8.37 2.70
N ALA A 219 1.82 -9.60 3.19
CA ALA A 219 0.98 -9.86 4.37
C ALA A 219 1.50 -9.16 5.64
N ASP A 220 2.82 -9.09 5.84
CA ASP A 220 3.47 -8.34 6.91
C ASP A 220 3.14 -6.84 6.84
N HIS A 221 3.15 -6.28 5.66
CA HIS A 221 2.77 -4.89 5.47
C HIS A 221 1.28 -4.64 5.76
N MET A 222 0.39 -5.60 5.45
CA MET A 222 -1.01 -5.53 5.86
C MET A 222 -1.15 -5.57 7.38
N ALA A 223 -0.29 -6.34 8.07
CA ALA A 223 -0.23 -6.38 9.53
C ALA A 223 0.20 -5.03 10.13
N ASP A 224 1.28 -4.43 9.63
CA ASP A 224 1.79 -3.12 10.05
C ASP A 224 0.76 -1.99 9.87
N LEU A 225 -0.06 -2.06 8.83
CA LEU A 225 -1.14 -1.11 8.56
C LEU A 225 -2.41 -1.37 9.37
N GLY A 226 -2.43 -2.42 10.21
CA GLY A 226 -3.58 -2.79 11.03
C GLY A 226 -4.73 -3.42 10.23
N PHE A 227 -4.47 -3.99 9.06
CA PHE A 227 -5.52 -4.59 8.21
C PHE A 227 -5.86 -6.03 8.57
N LEU A 228 -5.14 -6.68 9.52
CA LEU A 228 -5.40 -8.07 9.88
C LEU A 228 -6.87 -8.37 10.19
N PRO A 229 -7.61 -7.56 10.98
CA PRO A 229 -9.03 -7.83 11.22
C PRO A 229 -9.88 -7.80 9.95
N ALA A 230 -9.55 -6.91 9.01
CA ALA A 230 -10.23 -6.82 7.72
C ALA A 230 -9.89 -8.01 6.82
N VAL A 231 -8.61 -8.42 6.79
CA VAL A 231 -8.12 -9.60 6.05
C VAL A 231 -8.80 -10.87 6.58
N THR A 232 -8.87 -11.07 7.90
CA THR A 232 -9.56 -12.19 8.53
C THR A 232 -11.03 -12.27 8.09
N ARG A 233 -11.80 -11.17 8.18
CA ARG A 233 -13.20 -11.12 7.72
C ARG A 233 -13.35 -11.47 6.24
N ILE A 234 -12.39 -11.10 5.40
CA ILE A 234 -12.39 -11.42 3.97
C ILE A 234 -12.11 -12.90 3.76
N LEU A 235 -11.09 -13.45 4.44
CA LEU A 235 -10.73 -14.87 4.34
C LEU A 235 -11.85 -15.78 4.85
N ASP A 236 -12.54 -15.41 5.93
CA ASP A 236 -13.71 -16.13 6.46
C ASP A 236 -14.87 -16.19 5.45
N ALA A 237 -14.95 -15.21 4.54
CA ALA A 237 -15.98 -15.18 3.50
C ALA A 237 -15.60 -15.96 2.23
N THR A 238 -14.36 -16.47 2.13
CA THR A 238 -13.91 -17.30 1.00
C THR A 238 -14.09 -18.79 1.29
N PRO A 239 -14.35 -19.65 0.27
CA PRO A 239 -14.43 -21.09 0.44
C PRO A 239 -13.18 -21.66 1.12
N ALA A 240 -13.40 -22.59 2.04
CA ALA A 240 -12.32 -23.19 2.82
C ALA A 240 -11.44 -24.16 2.00
N ASP A 241 -11.96 -24.69 0.91
CA ASP A 241 -11.30 -25.60 -0.04
C ASP A 241 -10.60 -24.88 -1.21
N GLY A 242 -10.71 -23.55 -1.27
CA GLY A 242 -9.97 -22.73 -2.23
C GLY A 242 -8.47 -22.74 -1.96
N GLN A 243 -7.66 -22.74 -3.02
CA GLN A 243 -6.20 -22.65 -2.92
C GLN A 243 -5.79 -21.30 -2.30
N ARG A 244 -4.77 -21.33 -1.43
CA ARG A 244 -4.24 -20.13 -0.78
C ARG A 244 -2.75 -19.97 -1.05
N MET A 245 -2.36 -18.78 -1.47
CA MET A 245 -0.97 -18.44 -1.76
C MET A 245 -0.62 -17.17 -0.98
N PHE A 246 0.17 -17.30 0.08
CA PHE A 246 0.58 -16.20 0.93
C PHE A 246 2.04 -15.85 0.69
N PHE A 247 2.28 -14.56 0.41
CA PHE A 247 3.62 -14.02 0.19
C PHE A 247 3.90 -12.91 1.20
N SER A 248 5.05 -13.00 1.85
CA SER A 248 5.48 -12.03 2.86
C SER A 248 7.01 -11.96 2.91
N ALA A 249 7.58 -10.83 3.23
CA ALA A 249 9.02 -10.73 3.50
C ALA A 249 9.35 -11.25 4.91
N THR A 250 8.43 -11.10 5.86
CA THR A 250 8.59 -11.52 7.25
C THR A 250 7.34 -12.24 7.76
N LEU A 251 7.53 -13.17 8.71
CA LEU A 251 6.45 -13.86 9.40
C LEU A 251 6.37 -13.38 10.85
N ASP A 252 5.81 -12.20 11.07
CA ASP A 252 5.51 -11.77 12.42
C ASP A 252 4.34 -12.58 13.03
N ARG A 253 4.07 -12.33 14.34
CA ARG A 253 3.01 -13.08 15.04
C ARG A 253 1.64 -12.97 14.35
N GLY A 254 1.33 -11.84 13.77
CA GLY A 254 0.05 -11.62 13.11
C GLY A 254 -0.07 -12.40 11.80
N VAL A 255 0.98 -12.39 10.98
CA VAL A 255 1.06 -13.17 9.74
C VAL A 255 1.10 -14.66 10.05
N GLY A 256 1.89 -15.09 11.05
CA GLY A 256 1.95 -16.48 11.49
C GLY A 256 0.58 -17.03 11.92
N GLN A 257 -0.25 -16.23 12.58
CA GLN A 257 -1.62 -16.61 12.92
C GLN A 257 -2.50 -16.78 11.67
N LEU A 258 -2.41 -15.89 10.69
CA LEU A 258 -3.14 -16.05 9.43
C LEU A 258 -2.73 -17.32 8.70
N VAL A 259 -1.42 -17.59 8.62
CA VAL A 259 -0.90 -18.82 8.00
C VAL A 259 -1.49 -20.05 8.70
N THR A 260 -1.38 -20.13 10.03
CA THR A 260 -1.88 -21.27 10.81
C THR A 260 -3.40 -21.46 10.66
N SER A 261 -4.16 -20.38 10.53
CA SER A 261 -5.64 -20.44 10.48
C SER A 261 -6.17 -20.76 9.07
N TYR A 262 -5.48 -20.35 8.02
CA TYR A 262 -6.06 -20.36 6.68
C TYR A 262 -5.27 -21.18 5.67
N VAL A 263 -3.98 -21.47 5.87
CA VAL A 263 -3.15 -22.19 4.91
C VAL A 263 -2.99 -23.64 5.35
N ARG A 264 -3.21 -24.58 4.42
CA ARG A 264 -3.24 -26.01 4.72
C ARG A 264 -2.04 -26.70 4.11
N ASP A 265 -1.19 -27.32 4.92
CA ASP A 265 0.00 -28.07 4.48
C ASP A 265 0.75 -27.36 3.34
N PRO A 266 1.19 -26.11 3.54
CA PRO A 266 1.74 -25.30 2.46
C PRO A 266 3.06 -25.85 1.94
N ALA A 267 3.28 -25.74 0.65
CA ALA A 267 4.61 -25.80 0.08
C ALA A 267 5.35 -24.50 0.48
N LEU A 268 6.52 -24.68 1.12
CA LEU A 268 7.33 -23.58 1.64
C LEU A 268 8.40 -23.20 0.61
N HIS A 269 8.35 -21.96 0.16
CA HIS A 269 9.33 -21.44 -0.80
C HIS A 269 9.94 -20.14 -0.26
N ALA A 270 11.26 -20.08 -0.22
CA ALA A 270 11.95 -18.88 0.17
C ALA A 270 13.14 -18.60 -0.74
N VAL A 271 13.39 -17.32 -0.98
CA VAL A 271 14.57 -16.84 -1.73
C VAL A 271 15.26 -15.80 -0.86
N THR A 272 16.56 -15.95 -0.71
CA THR A 272 17.40 -14.98 0.01
C THR A 272 17.69 -13.78 -0.87
N ALA A 273 17.81 -12.61 -0.27
CA ALA A 273 18.14 -11.36 -0.99
C ALA A 273 19.43 -11.42 -1.82
N ALA A 274 20.32 -12.36 -1.49
CA ALA A 274 21.61 -12.51 -2.17
C ALA A 274 21.53 -13.10 -3.59
N THR A 275 20.39 -13.70 -3.96
CA THR A 275 20.25 -14.35 -5.26
C THR A 275 19.69 -13.45 -6.37
N ASP A 276 18.95 -12.39 -6.02
CA ASP A 276 18.26 -11.55 -7.00
C ASP A 276 18.57 -10.04 -6.87
N SER A 277 19.31 -9.65 -5.83
CA SER A 277 19.68 -8.24 -5.61
C SER A 277 21.20 -8.12 -5.65
N GLY A 278 21.70 -7.12 -6.37
CA GLY A 278 23.11 -6.72 -6.22
C GLY A 278 23.38 -6.24 -4.79
N PRO A 279 24.65 -6.21 -4.34
CA PRO A 279 24.96 -5.71 -3.02
C PRO A 279 24.62 -4.23 -2.91
N ALA A 280 23.75 -3.87 -1.96
CA ALA A 280 23.54 -2.47 -1.61
C ALA A 280 24.69 -1.97 -0.72
N GLU A 281 25.31 -0.87 -1.09
CA GLU A 281 26.27 -0.19 -0.23
C GLU A 281 25.51 0.64 0.81
N HIS A 282 25.85 0.46 2.10
CA HIS A 282 25.24 1.22 3.20
C HIS A 282 26.21 2.22 3.78
N ARG A 283 25.81 3.49 3.87
CA ARG A 283 26.59 4.58 4.46
C ARG A 283 25.78 5.34 5.51
N VAL A 284 26.43 5.76 6.58
CA VAL A 284 25.87 6.62 7.63
C VAL A 284 26.61 7.94 7.60
N LEU A 285 25.91 9.02 7.30
CA LEU A 285 26.47 10.37 7.34
C LEU A 285 26.01 11.05 8.63
N VAL A 286 26.97 11.24 9.54
CA VAL A 286 26.76 11.92 10.82
C VAL A 286 26.98 13.41 10.63
N LEU A 287 25.99 14.22 10.93
CA LEU A 287 26.00 15.65 10.62
C LEU A 287 25.27 16.48 11.67
N SER A 288 25.42 17.80 11.59
CA SER A 288 24.64 18.73 12.41
C SER A 288 23.23 18.92 11.84
N ALA A 289 22.29 19.32 12.69
CA ALA A 289 20.93 19.68 12.25
C ALA A 289 20.92 20.79 11.17
N ALA A 290 21.90 21.71 11.22
CA ALA A 290 22.05 22.80 10.26
C ALA A 290 22.51 22.30 8.88
N ASP A 291 23.37 21.28 8.83
CA ASP A 291 23.90 20.71 7.59
C ASP A 291 22.96 19.72 6.91
N LYS A 292 21.96 19.21 7.64
CA LYS A 292 21.11 18.11 7.15
C LYS A 292 20.40 18.40 5.83
N VAL A 293 19.82 19.59 5.68
CA VAL A 293 19.15 20.00 4.44
C VAL A 293 20.15 20.37 3.33
N PRO A 294 21.21 21.16 3.60
CA PRO A 294 22.25 21.42 2.60
C PRO A 294 22.90 20.16 2.04
N VAL A 295 23.31 19.20 2.89
CA VAL A 295 23.87 17.91 2.48
C VAL A 295 22.86 17.10 1.66
N ALA A 296 21.58 17.05 2.12
CA ALA A 296 20.52 16.39 1.35
C ALA A 296 20.33 17.01 -0.04
N ALA A 297 20.43 18.34 -0.18
CA ALA A 297 20.32 19.04 -1.46
C ALA A 297 21.54 18.75 -2.36
N GLU A 298 22.75 18.70 -1.80
CA GLU A 298 23.96 18.34 -2.55
C GLU A 298 23.84 16.91 -3.12
N ILE A 299 23.46 15.93 -2.29
CA ILE A 299 23.20 14.54 -2.70
C ILE A 299 22.09 14.47 -3.75
N ALA A 300 21.01 15.21 -3.56
CA ALA A 300 19.85 15.22 -4.45
C ALA A 300 20.16 15.79 -5.86
N GLY A 301 21.23 16.56 -6.00
CA GLY A 301 21.72 17.10 -7.28
C GLY A 301 22.34 16.07 -8.23
N ARG A 302 22.51 14.81 -7.78
CA ARG A 302 23.14 13.72 -8.56
C ARG A 302 22.35 13.38 -9.85
N PRO A 303 23.01 12.77 -10.86
CA PRO A 303 22.36 12.46 -12.13
C PRO A 303 21.32 11.33 -12.06
N GLY A 304 21.42 10.42 -11.08
CA GLY A 304 20.54 9.26 -10.93
C GLY A 304 19.26 9.52 -10.14
N ARG A 305 18.35 8.54 -10.15
CA ARG A 305 17.10 8.62 -9.36
C ARG A 305 17.36 8.43 -7.87
N THR A 306 16.80 9.32 -7.06
CA THR A 306 16.98 9.33 -5.61
C THR A 306 15.64 9.31 -4.89
N LEU A 307 15.46 8.37 -3.95
CA LEU A 307 14.29 8.27 -3.09
C LEU A 307 14.64 8.67 -1.65
N PHE A 308 14.06 9.76 -1.19
CA PHE A 308 14.18 10.24 0.19
C PHE A 308 13.05 9.71 1.07
N PHE A 309 13.41 9.16 2.22
CA PHE A 309 12.44 8.76 3.25
C PHE A 309 12.40 9.77 4.38
N VAL A 310 11.21 10.23 4.71
CA VAL A 310 10.91 11.11 5.84
C VAL A 310 9.80 10.54 6.72
N ARG A 311 9.84 10.86 8.01
CA ARG A 311 8.91 10.31 9.00
C ARG A 311 7.48 10.82 8.84
N THR A 312 7.27 12.06 8.40
CA THR A 312 5.96 12.70 8.40
C THR A 312 5.57 13.26 7.03
N LYS A 313 4.25 13.30 6.77
CA LYS A 313 3.69 13.90 5.56
C LYS A 313 4.07 15.37 5.36
N HIS A 314 4.05 16.16 6.45
CA HIS A 314 4.50 17.56 6.40
C HIS A 314 6.02 17.68 6.20
N GLY A 315 6.79 16.68 6.68
CA GLY A 315 8.22 16.55 6.41
C GLY A 315 8.48 16.35 4.92
N ALA A 316 7.68 15.52 4.24
CA ALA A 316 7.80 15.28 2.80
C ALA A 316 7.58 16.56 1.99
N ASP A 317 6.50 17.28 2.24
CA ASP A 317 6.24 18.57 1.56
C ASP A 317 7.32 19.61 1.86
N ARG A 318 7.79 19.67 3.10
CA ARG A 318 8.83 20.61 3.53
C ARG A 318 10.15 20.33 2.84
N LEU A 319 10.61 19.07 2.86
CA LEU A 319 11.89 18.69 2.25
C LEU A 319 11.83 18.90 0.73
N ALA A 320 10.79 18.48 0.04
CA ALA A 320 10.64 18.70 -1.40
C ALA A 320 10.71 20.21 -1.76
N LYS A 321 10.05 21.08 -0.97
CA LYS A 321 10.16 22.55 -1.16
C LYS A 321 11.56 23.08 -0.88
N GLN A 322 12.27 22.53 0.12
CA GLN A 322 13.65 22.96 0.44
C GLN A 322 14.61 22.54 -0.67
N LEU A 323 14.50 21.32 -1.20
CA LEU A 323 15.28 20.85 -2.35
C LEU A 323 15.00 21.71 -3.59
N SER A 324 13.73 22.03 -3.87
CA SER A 324 13.38 22.90 -5.00
C SER A 324 13.97 24.32 -4.87
N ARG A 325 14.03 24.88 -3.66
CA ARG A 325 14.71 26.16 -3.40
C ARG A 325 16.24 26.10 -3.61
N ALA A 326 16.82 24.91 -3.41
CA ALA A 326 18.23 24.65 -3.70
C ALA A 326 18.50 24.30 -5.18
N GLY A 327 17.50 24.42 -6.05
CA GLY A 327 17.63 24.16 -7.50
C GLY A 327 17.43 22.69 -7.91
N VAL A 328 16.98 21.82 -6.99
CA VAL A 328 16.73 20.39 -7.29
C VAL A 328 15.24 20.13 -7.37
N GLU A 329 14.75 19.74 -8.54
CA GLU A 329 13.36 19.33 -8.69
C GLU A 329 13.05 18.07 -7.89
N ALA A 330 12.03 18.14 -7.02
CA ALA A 330 11.62 17.04 -6.19
C ALA A 330 10.09 16.95 -6.07
N ALA A 331 9.54 15.77 -6.17
CA ALA A 331 8.13 15.49 -5.90
C ALA A 331 7.94 14.89 -4.49
N ALA A 332 6.82 15.23 -3.83
CA ALA A 332 6.45 14.64 -2.56
C ALA A 332 5.28 13.67 -2.72
N ILE A 333 5.37 12.50 -2.05
CA ILE A 333 4.31 11.51 -2.00
C ILE A 333 4.00 11.10 -0.55
N HIS A 334 2.74 11.25 -0.13
CA HIS A 334 2.28 10.94 1.22
C HIS A 334 0.76 10.74 1.27
N GLY A 335 0.23 10.29 2.42
CA GLY A 335 -1.18 9.91 2.58
C GLY A 335 -2.21 10.99 2.31
N ASP A 336 -1.88 12.28 2.44
CA ASP A 336 -2.81 13.39 2.17
C ASP A 336 -2.91 13.75 0.69
N ARG A 337 -2.06 13.20 -0.18
CA ARG A 337 -2.19 13.32 -1.63
C ARG A 337 -3.32 12.44 -2.13
N ASN A 338 -4.18 12.98 -3.00
CA ASN A 338 -5.17 12.15 -3.66
C ASN A 338 -4.53 11.18 -4.67
N GLN A 339 -5.25 10.11 -5.04
CA GLN A 339 -4.69 9.04 -5.87
C GLN A 339 -4.13 9.53 -7.20
N SER A 340 -4.83 10.48 -7.86
CA SER A 340 -4.34 11.03 -9.13
C SER A 340 -3.05 11.87 -8.98
N GLN A 341 -2.87 12.54 -7.83
CA GLN A 341 -1.64 13.27 -7.54
C GLN A 341 -0.48 12.31 -7.26
N ARG A 342 -0.74 11.23 -6.52
CA ARG A 342 0.26 10.20 -6.22
C ARG A 342 0.71 9.50 -7.50
N GLN A 343 -0.24 9.07 -8.35
CA GLN A 343 0.07 8.43 -9.62
C GLN A 343 0.90 9.36 -10.52
N ARG A 344 0.48 10.61 -10.69
CA ARG A 344 1.25 11.57 -11.49
C ARG A 344 2.67 11.80 -10.96
N ALA A 345 2.85 11.86 -9.63
CA ALA A 345 4.18 12.00 -9.05
C ALA A 345 5.07 10.79 -9.32
N LEU A 346 4.48 9.58 -9.24
CA LEU A 346 5.17 8.33 -9.56
C LEU A 346 5.52 8.23 -11.03
N ASP A 347 4.56 8.47 -11.92
CA ASP A 347 4.76 8.44 -13.38
C ASP A 347 5.87 9.42 -13.80
N ALA A 348 5.84 10.63 -13.23
CA ALA A 348 6.84 11.67 -13.48
C ALA A 348 8.24 11.26 -12.96
N PHE A 349 8.31 10.66 -11.76
CA PHE A 349 9.56 10.15 -11.20
C PHE A 349 10.10 8.95 -12.01
N THR A 350 9.25 8.05 -12.44
CA THR A 350 9.61 6.93 -13.34
C THR A 350 10.10 7.42 -14.70
N ALA A 351 9.51 8.52 -15.20
CA ALA A 351 10.00 9.18 -16.41
C ALA A 351 11.31 9.97 -16.18
N GLY A 352 11.80 10.08 -14.93
CA GLY A 352 13.04 10.76 -14.56
C GLY A 352 12.93 12.28 -14.38
N HIS A 353 11.73 12.83 -14.34
CA HIS A 353 11.48 14.26 -14.14
C HIS A 353 10.25 14.47 -13.23
N PRO A 354 10.47 14.77 -11.94
CA PRO A 354 11.74 14.97 -11.23
C PRO A 354 12.51 13.67 -10.95
N ARG A 355 13.84 13.75 -10.84
CA ARG A 355 14.72 12.64 -10.45
C ARG A 355 14.71 12.35 -8.94
N VAL A 356 14.05 13.20 -8.15
CA VAL A 356 13.98 13.09 -6.70
C VAL A 356 12.54 12.89 -6.25
N LEU A 357 12.31 11.82 -5.50
CA LEU A 357 11.03 11.57 -4.83
C LEU A 357 11.22 11.61 -3.32
N VAL A 358 10.39 12.38 -2.61
CA VAL A 358 10.37 12.44 -1.14
C VAL A 358 9.12 11.74 -0.65
N ALA A 359 9.27 10.67 0.12
CA ALA A 359 8.17 9.80 0.51
C ALA A 359 8.12 9.55 2.02
N THR A 360 6.92 9.29 2.54
CA THR A 360 6.74 8.65 3.84
C THR A 360 6.69 7.14 3.67
N ASP A 361 7.00 6.36 4.72
CA ASP A 361 6.98 4.90 4.68
C ASP A 361 5.69 4.33 4.10
N VAL A 362 4.55 4.75 4.62
CA VAL A 362 3.22 4.29 4.15
C VAL A 362 3.01 4.59 2.66
N ALA A 363 3.54 5.71 2.16
CA ALA A 363 3.35 6.09 0.77
C ALA A 363 4.37 5.44 -0.17
N ALA A 364 5.55 5.13 0.33
CA ALA A 364 6.61 4.46 -0.43
C ALA A 364 6.46 2.93 -0.45
N ARG A 365 5.74 2.35 0.51
CA ARG A 365 5.40 0.93 0.50
C ARG A 365 4.46 0.63 -0.67
N GLY A 366 4.72 -0.46 -1.37
CA GLY A 366 3.97 -0.83 -2.58
C GLY A 366 4.27 0.04 -3.81
N ILE A 367 5.25 0.95 -3.74
CA ILE A 367 5.78 1.62 -4.93
C ILE A 367 6.82 0.69 -5.58
N HIS A 368 6.53 0.25 -6.77
CA HIS A 368 7.50 -0.38 -7.65
C HIS A 368 8.06 0.71 -8.57
N VAL A 369 9.18 1.27 -8.17
CA VAL A 369 9.97 2.11 -9.06
C VAL A 369 11.28 1.39 -9.28
N ASP A 370 11.47 0.93 -10.48
CA ASP A 370 12.72 0.35 -10.91
C ASP A 370 13.77 1.46 -11.12
N ASP A 371 15.02 1.11 -11.10
CA ASP A 371 16.15 2.02 -11.31
C ASP A 371 16.29 3.16 -10.28
N VAL A 372 15.90 2.93 -9.03
CA VAL A 372 16.32 3.80 -7.93
C VAL A 372 17.71 3.34 -7.48
N ASP A 373 18.70 4.11 -7.82
CA ASP A 373 20.09 3.78 -7.49
C ASP A 373 20.57 4.36 -6.15
N LEU A 374 19.80 5.30 -5.56
CA LEU A 374 20.06 5.83 -4.22
C LEU A 374 18.80 5.95 -3.37
N VAL A 375 18.84 5.35 -2.19
CA VAL A 375 17.87 5.57 -1.12
C VAL A 375 18.49 6.42 -0.03
N VAL A 376 17.88 7.55 0.32
CA VAL A 376 18.32 8.42 1.41
C VAL A 376 17.31 8.35 2.56
N GLN A 377 17.74 7.85 3.69
CA GLN A 377 16.98 7.87 4.93
C GLN A 377 17.21 9.24 5.60
N PHE A 378 16.47 10.27 5.15
CA PHE A 378 16.55 11.61 5.72
C PHE A 378 16.15 11.62 7.19
N ASP A 379 15.09 10.90 7.55
CA ASP A 379 14.76 10.58 8.93
C ASP A 379 15.00 9.08 9.16
N PRO A 380 15.68 8.68 10.27
CA PRO A 380 15.86 7.27 10.62
C PRO A 380 14.53 6.53 10.69
N PRO A 381 14.47 5.25 10.29
CA PRO A 381 13.28 4.43 10.41
C PRO A 381 12.96 4.13 11.89
N ASN A 382 11.74 3.64 12.16
CA ASN A 382 11.33 3.34 13.53
C ASN A 382 11.86 1.99 14.01
N ASP A 383 12.05 1.04 13.11
CA ASP A 383 12.54 -0.31 13.40
C ASP A 383 13.36 -0.89 12.23
N HIS A 384 13.94 -2.06 12.45
CA HIS A 384 14.79 -2.74 11.46
C HIS A 384 14.02 -3.24 10.24
N LYS A 385 12.72 -3.55 10.35
CA LYS A 385 11.89 -3.95 9.20
C LYS A 385 11.66 -2.77 8.27
N ASP A 386 11.30 -1.60 8.83
CA ASP A 386 11.21 -0.36 8.06
C ASP A 386 12.53 -0.04 7.35
N TYR A 387 13.67 -0.26 8.04
CA TYR A 387 15.00 -0.09 7.43
C TYR A 387 15.18 -0.96 6.19
N LEU A 388 14.89 -2.26 6.31
CA LEU A 388 15.00 -3.21 5.20
C LEU A 388 14.02 -2.90 4.07
N HIS A 389 12.77 -2.54 4.38
CA HIS A 389 11.76 -2.17 3.38
C HIS A 389 12.14 -0.91 2.60
N ARG A 390 12.77 0.08 3.25
CA ARG A 390 13.30 1.27 2.58
C ARG A 390 14.50 0.92 1.72
N SER A 391 15.45 0.19 2.26
CA SER A 391 16.69 -0.22 1.59
C SER A 391 16.38 -1.07 0.35
N GLY A 392 15.40 -1.96 0.42
CA GLY A 392 14.96 -2.79 -0.71
C GLY A 392 14.26 -2.01 -1.85
N ARG A 393 14.29 -0.68 -1.83
CA ARG A 393 13.87 0.15 -2.99
C ARG A 393 15.01 0.38 -3.98
N THR A 394 16.23 0.02 -3.65
CA THR A 394 17.40 0.05 -4.54
C THR A 394 18.03 -1.34 -4.65
N ALA A 395 19.05 -1.51 -5.47
CA ALA A 395 19.78 -2.76 -5.72
C ALA A 395 18.87 -3.91 -6.19
N ARG A 396 17.95 -3.66 -7.12
CA ARG A 396 17.00 -4.65 -7.67
C ARG A 396 17.51 -5.27 -8.95
N ALA A 397 17.03 -6.49 -9.24
CA ALA A 397 17.32 -7.21 -10.49
C ALA A 397 18.82 -7.28 -10.81
N GLY A 398 19.68 -7.49 -9.79
CA GLY A 398 21.14 -7.58 -9.99
C GLY A 398 21.86 -6.23 -10.14
N ALA A 399 21.15 -5.09 -10.12
CA ALA A 399 21.75 -3.77 -10.16
C ALA A 399 22.43 -3.42 -8.82
N THR A 400 23.50 -2.63 -8.88
CA THR A 400 24.13 -2.05 -7.69
C THR A 400 23.28 -0.89 -7.15
N GLY A 401 23.22 -0.72 -5.84
CA GLY A 401 22.49 0.36 -5.21
C GLY A 401 23.18 0.91 -3.97
N MET A 402 22.78 2.11 -3.54
CA MET A 402 23.33 2.73 -2.35
C MET A 402 22.22 3.16 -1.40
N VAL A 403 22.44 2.98 -0.10
CA VAL A 403 21.56 3.44 0.98
C VAL A 403 22.34 4.38 1.89
N VAL A 404 21.89 5.61 2.03
CA VAL A 404 22.53 6.64 2.85
C VAL A 404 21.59 7.05 3.99
N ALA A 405 22.03 6.98 5.22
CA ALA A 405 21.30 7.48 6.38
C ALA A 405 21.89 8.82 6.84
N LEU A 406 21.05 9.88 6.94
CA LEU A 406 21.43 11.19 7.46
C LEU A 406 21.02 11.30 8.92
N VAL A 407 21.99 11.25 9.85
CA VAL A 407 21.73 11.20 11.28
C VAL A 407 22.52 12.25 12.06
N GLU A 408 21.93 12.73 13.13
CA GLU A 408 22.62 13.54 14.12
C GLU A 408 23.41 12.65 15.09
N ARG A 409 24.48 13.17 15.69
CA ARG A 409 25.34 12.41 16.64
C ARG A 409 24.54 11.66 17.71
N GLY A 410 23.44 12.25 18.20
CA GLY A 410 22.57 11.62 19.21
C GLY A 410 21.79 10.40 18.71
N GLN A 411 21.63 10.24 17.40
CA GLN A 411 20.85 9.17 16.75
C GLN A 411 21.71 7.96 16.32
N VAL A 412 23.05 8.11 16.29
CA VAL A 412 23.99 7.08 15.80
C VAL A 412 23.81 5.74 16.52
N ARG A 413 23.74 5.76 17.86
CA ARG A 413 23.59 4.54 18.66
C ARG A 413 22.27 3.81 18.41
N GLU A 414 21.20 4.54 18.15
CA GLU A 414 19.90 3.95 17.83
C GLU A 414 19.91 3.34 16.43
N LEU A 415 20.46 4.05 15.46
CA LEU A 415 20.62 3.53 14.11
C LEU A 415 21.52 2.28 14.08
N GLN A 416 22.62 2.25 14.85
CA GLN A 416 23.48 1.07 14.93
C GLN A 416 22.73 -0.17 15.43
N LYS A 417 21.86 -0.03 16.44
CA LYS A 417 21.00 -1.13 16.89
C LYS A 417 20.04 -1.64 15.80
N LEU A 418 19.54 -0.73 14.97
CA LEU A 418 18.69 -1.09 13.83
C LEU A 418 19.50 -1.85 12.77
N HIS A 419 20.73 -1.41 12.49
CA HIS A 419 21.65 -2.10 11.57
C HIS A 419 22.01 -3.49 12.07
N ASP A 420 22.36 -3.62 13.35
CA ASP A 420 22.67 -4.91 13.98
C ASP A 420 21.50 -5.88 13.88
N ALA A 421 20.26 -5.38 14.13
CA ALA A 421 19.04 -6.18 14.02
C ALA A 421 18.66 -6.52 12.57
N ALA A 422 19.07 -5.69 11.61
CA ALA A 422 18.86 -5.89 10.17
C ALA A 422 19.97 -6.73 9.52
N GLY A 423 21.07 -7.05 10.24
CA GLY A 423 22.23 -7.73 9.68
C GLY A 423 23.01 -6.88 8.68
N VAL A 424 22.98 -5.55 8.83
CA VAL A 424 23.59 -4.59 7.89
C VAL A 424 24.87 -4.02 8.46
N THR A 425 25.93 -4.00 7.64
CA THR A 425 27.18 -3.29 7.93
C THR A 425 27.22 -2.01 7.10
N ALA A 426 27.45 -0.86 7.73
CA ALA A 426 27.50 0.44 7.08
C ALA A 426 28.77 1.20 7.43
N ALA A 427 29.40 1.85 6.45
CA ALA A 427 30.46 2.82 6.68
C ALA A 427 29.86 4.09 7.31
N SER A 428 30.60 4.72 8.25
CA SER A 428 30.13 5.89 8.97
C SER A 428 31.14 7.03 8.88
N ASP A 429 30.69 8.19 8.40
CA ASP A 429 31.50 9.38 8.21
C ASP A 429 30.86 10.60 8.90
N GLU A 430 31.68 11.42 9.59
CA GLU A 430 31.24 12.74 10.04
C GLU A 430 31.38 13.75 8.90
N VAL A 431 30.28 14.36 8.50
CA VAL A 431 30.23 15.21 7.30
C VAL A 431 29.57 16.55 7.56
N ALA A 432 29.93 17.53 6.72
CA ALA A 432 29.25 18.81 6.55
C ALA A 432 29.07 19.07 5.05
N THR A 433 28.39 20.15 4.70
CA THR A 433 28.22 20.59 3.31
C THR A 433 29.58 20.70 2.61
N GLY A 434 29.69 20.13 1.41
CA GLY A 434 30.93 20.13 0.62
C GLY A 434 32.00 19.14 1.08
N HIS A 435 31.69 18.21 1.98
CA HIS A 435 32.60 17.13 2.38
C HIS A 435 32.87 16.19 1.20
N HIS A 436 34.09 15.62 1.10
CA HIS A 436 34.46 14.79 -0.06
C HIS A 436 33.54 13.56 -0.25
N VAL A 437 33.13 12.88 0.84
CA VAL A 437 32.17 11.76 0.78
C VAL A 437 30.81 12.21 0.23
N VAL A 438 30.32 13.40 0.61
CA VAL A 438 29.06 13.94 0.09
C VAL A 438 29.18 14.22 -1.41
N ARG A 439 30.31 14.77 -1.87
CA ARG A 439 30.56 15.00 -3.31
C ARG A 439 30.69 13.69 -4.09
N GLU A 440 31.35 12.68 -3.53
CA GLU A 440 31.42 11.35 -4.13
C GLU A 440 30.01 10.80 -4.40
N ILE A 441 29.13 10.85 -3.39
CA ILE A 441 27.72 10.43 -3.54
C ILE A 441 26.99 11.32 -4.56
N ALA A 442 27.17 12.63 -4.51
CA ALA A 442 26.52 13.59 -5.40
C ALA A 442 26.93 13.46 -6.88
N THR A 443 28.11 12.89 -7.16
CA THR A 443 28.59 12.62 -8.52
C THR A 443 28.34 11.18 -8.99
N SER A 444 27.84 10.31 -8.10
CA SER A 444 27.54 8.90 -8.41
C SER A 444 26.19 8.74 -9.12
N GLY A 445 25.94 7.56 -9.67
CA GLY A 445 24.65 7.15 -10.25
C GLY A 445 24.58 7.19 -11.76
N THR A 446 23.60 6.46 -12.29
CA THR A 446 23.37 6.38 -13.73
C THR A 446 22.56 7.58 -14.22
N PRO A 447 23.02 8.35 -15.19
CA PRO A 447 22.25 9.46 -15.74
C PRO A 447 20.91 9.00 -16.29
N VAL A 448 19.84 9.65 -15.86
CA VAL A 448 18.51 9.43 -16.43
C VAL A 448 18.45 10.09 -17.81
N PRO A 449 18.06 9.35 -18.87
CA PRO A 449 17.92 9.94 -20.19
C PRO A 449 16.93 11.13 -20.16
N PRO A 450 17.17 12.18 -20.97
CA PRO A 450 16.20 13.25 -21.09
C PRO A 450 14.87 12.68 -21.63
N PRO A 451 13.71 13.25 -21.24
CA PRO A 451 12.43 12.82 -21.79
C PRO A 451 12.49 12.92 -23.32
N PRO A 452 11.84 12.00 -24.04
CA PRO A 452 11.74 12.11 -25.49
C PRO A 452 11.19 13.49 -25.84
N ALA A 453 11.86 14.19 -26.76
CA ALA A 453 11.43 15.50 -27.19
C ALA A 453 9.96 15.43 -27.60
N VAL A 454 9.11 16.14 -26.87
CA VAL A 454 7.71 16.28 -27.24
C VAL A 454 7.74 17.14 -28.49
N HIS A 455 7.73 16.50 -29.68
CA HIS A 455 7.50 17.24 -30.91
C HIS A 455 6.13 17.92 -30.74
N PRO A 456 6.04 19.24 -30.82
CA PRO A 456 4.76 19.91 -30.75
C PRO A 456 3.88 19.30 -31.84
N VAL A 457 2.82 18.63 -31.42
CA VAL A 457 1.76 18.18 -32.34
C VAL A 457 1.37 19.45 -33.09
N PRO A 458 1.51 19.52 -34.43
CA PRO A 458 1.16 20.72 -35.17
C PRO A 458 -0.29 21.03 -34.81
N ALA A 459 -0.53 22.23 -34.31
CA ALA A 459 -1.86 22.71 -33.99
C ALA A 459 -2.73 22.40 -35.19
N ARG A 460 -3.74 21.55 -35.03
CA ARG A 460 -4.77 21.35 -36.05
C ARG A 460 -5.29 22.75 -36.35
N SER A 461 -4.86 23.29 -37.49
CA SER A 461 -5.40 24.54 -38.01
C SER A 461 -6.91 24.31 -38.12
N ASN A 462 -7.69 25.09 -37.38
CA ASN A 462 -9.13 25.25 -37.63
C ASN A 462 -9.28 25.96 -38.99
N ALA A 463 -8.93 25.28 -40.07
CA ALA A 463 -9.33 25.65 -41.39
C ALA A 463 -10.83 25.41 -41.47
N ALA A 464 -11.59 26.48 -41.47
CA ALA A 464 -13.03 26.43 -41.78
C ALA A 464 -13.23 25.65 -43.09
N PRO A 465 -14.28 24.81 -43.19
CA PRO A 465 -14.51 24.04 -44.40
C PRO A 465 -14.71 25.01 -45.56
N ALA A 466 -13.83 24.91 -46.59
CA ALA A 466 -13.95 25.66 -47.84
C ALA A 466 -15.33 25.41 -48.43
N ARG A 467 -16.09 26.49 -48.66
CA ARG A 467 -17.33 26.50 -49.40
C ARG A 467 -17.03 26.03 -50.82
N HIS A 468 -17.53 24.86 -51.20
CA HIS A 468 -17.56 24.45 -52.59
C HIS A 468 -18.52 25.35 -53.35
N PRO A 469 -18.16 25.88 -54.55
CA PRO A 469 -19.09 26.60 -55.42
C PRO A 469 -20.10 25.62 -55.99
N GLY A 470 -21.38 25.94 -55.75
CA GLY A 470 -22.50 25.15 -56.19
C GLY A 470 -22.59 25.01 -57.69
N ASN A 471 -22.87 23.81 -58.16
CA ASN A 471 -23.32 23.55 -59.50
C ASN A 471 -24.81 23.23 -59.45
N SER A 472 -25.58 24.24 -59.87
CA SER A 472 -27.06 24.19 -60.01
C SER A 472 -27.41 23.38 -61.25
N ARG A 473 -28.00 22.21 -61.07
CA ARG A 473 -28.94 21.64 -62.06
C ARG A 473 -30.06 20.89 -61.30
N ARG A 474 -31.23 21.59 -61.24
CA ARG A 474 -32.52 21.04 -60.87
C ARG A 474 -33.14 20.38 -62.11
N PRO A 475 -33.76 19.21 -62.01
CA PRO A 475 -34.84 18.84 -62.87
C PRO A 475 -36.20 18.98 -62.13
N ALA A 476 -37.17 19.39 -62.92
CA ALA A 476 -38.52 19.80 -62.58
C ALA A 476 -39.40 18.66 -62.01
N ARG A 477 -40.30 19.09 -61.14
CA ARG A 477 -41.40 18.30 -60.56
C ARG A 477 -42.64 18.46 -61.43
N PRO A 478 -43.54 17.48 -61.65
CA PRO A 478 -44.93 17.71 -62.03
C PRO A 478 -45.82 17.80 -60.78
N ALA A 479 -46.83 18.66 -60.95
CA ALA A 479 -47.88 19.02 -60.00
C ALA A 479 -49.03 18.04 -60.01
N ALA A 480 -49.73 17.88 -58.89
CA ALA A 480 -51.19 17.70 -58.68
C ALA A 480 -51.33 17.33 -57.16
N GLY A 481 -52.27 17.80 -56.43
CA GLY A 481 -53.49 18.51 -56.49
C GLY A 481 -54.04 18.58 -55.06
N ARG A 482 -54.64 19.69 -54.76
CA ARG A 482 -55.76 20.10 -53.92
C ARG A 482 -56.31 19.14 -52.86
N ASP A 483 -56.50 19.66 -51.66
CA ASP A 483 -57.68 20.07 -50.88
C ASP A 483 -57.30 19.98 -49.38
N GLY A 484 -57.56 20.93 -48.51
CA GLY A 484 -58.56 21.89 -48.24
C GLY A 484 -58.95 21.80 -46.75
N PHE A 485 -59.21 22.94 -46.12
CA PHE A 485 -59.77 23.19 -44.78
C PHE A 485 -58.73 23.46 -43.68
N ALA A 486 -58.55 24.65 -43.26
CA ALA A 486 -59.27 25.78 -42.69
C ALA A 486 -59.38 25.80 -41.16
N ARG A 487 -58.82 26.92 -40.64
CA ARG A 487 -59.21 27.65 -39.40
C ARG A 487 -58.81 27.00 -38.06
N SER A 488 -58.37 27.75 -37.07
CA SER A 488 -58.40 29.19 -36.72
C SER A 488 -57.57 29.46 -35.49
N THR A 489 -56.83 30.55 -35.50
CA THR A 489 -56.85 31.68 -34.52
C THR A 489 -56.62 31.32 -33.05
N SER A 490 -55.74 31.90 -32.43
CA SER A 490 -55.42 33.17 -31.84
C SER A 490 -54.60 32.84 -30.56
N GLY A 491 -53.67 33.53 -30.09
CA GLY A 491 -53.30 34.89 -29.99
C GLY A 491 -52.43 35.01 -28.76
N ARG A 492 -51.34 35.71 -28.92
CA ARG A 492 -50.86 36.85 -28.14
C ARG A 492 -50.39 36.71 -26.70
N ASP A 493 -49.21 37.24 -26.58
CA ASP A 493 -48.68 38.16 -25.54
C ASP A 493 -48.10 37.46 -24.31
N GLY A 494 -46.91 37.68 -23.84
CA GLY A 494 -46.04 38.84 -23.93
C GLY A 494 -45.44 39.09 -22.53
N PHE A 495 -44.24 39.65 -22.45
CA PHE A 495 -43.59 40.27 -21.28
C PHE A 495 -42.94 39.35 -20.23
N ALA A 496 -41.65 39.35 -20.09
CA ALA A 496 -40.69 40.35 -19.62
C ALA A 496 -40.45 40.39 -18.10
N ARG A 497 -39.21 40.15 -17.76
CA ARG A 497 -38.37 40.78 -16.69
C ARG A 497 -38.90 40.80 -15.24
N SER A 498 -38.13 40.40 -14.27
CA SER A 498 -37.10 41.07 -13.52
C SER A 498 -36.98 40.51 -12.09
N SER A 499 -35.79 40.19 -11.68
CA SER A 499 -35.00 40.78 -10.57
C SER A 499 -35.54 40.69 -9.14
N SER A 500 -34.65 40.19 -8.28
CA SER A 500 -34.26 40.70 -6.95
C SER A 500 -35.06 40.33 -5.70
N GLY A 501 -34.30 40.00 -4.66
CA GLY A 501 -34.60 40.34 -3.26
C GLY A 501 -34.62 39.10 -2.35
N ARG A 502 -33.60 38.80 -1.62
CA ARG A 502 -33.17 39.04 -0.25
C ARG A 502 -34.22 38.84 0.87
N ASP A 503 -33.72 38.24 1.92
CA ASP A 503 -34.13 38.24 3.32
C ASP A 503 -35.21 37.21 3.69
N GLY A 504 -35.11 36.39 4.70
CA GLY A 504 -34.41 36.38 5.96
C GLY A 504 -35.28 35.70 7.04
N PHE A 505 -34.68 35.15 8.07
CA PHE A 505 -35.30 34.82 9.39
C PHE A 505 -36.29 33.63 9.45
N ALA A 506 -36.26 32.70 10.35
CA ALA A 506 -35.83 32.46 11.72
C ALA A 506 -36.50 31.17 12.24
N ARG A 507 -35.79 30.43 13.05
CA ARG A 507 -36.13 29.68 14.26
C ARG A 507 -37.55 29.19 14.53
N SER A 508 -37.63 27.90 14.93
CA SER A 508 -38.25 27.42 16.18
C SER A 508 -38.37 25.89 16.16
N SER A 509 -37.59 25.12 16.88
CA SER A 509 -37.84 24.48 18.19
C SER A 509 -39.16 23.75 18.35
N ALA A 510 -39.09 22.42 18.56
CA ALA A 510 -39.56 21.70 19.74
C ALA A 510 -39.67 20.18 19.52
N ASN A 511 -39.01 19.43 20.36
CA ASN A 511 -39.32 18.08 20.81
C ASN A 511 -40.50 18.15 21.79
N PRO A 512 -41.33 17.15 22.13
CA PRO A 512 -40.89 16.02 22.94
C PRO A 512 -41.60 14.66 22.81
N ALA A 513 -40.87 13.61 23.19
CA ALA A 513 -41.22 12.42 23.97
C ALA A 513 -42.62 11.80 23.96
N ARG A 514 -42.64 10.47 23.86
CA ARG A 514 -43.21 9.51 24.84
C ARG A 514 -43.05 8.05 24.40
N ARG A 515 -42.44 7.29 25.31
CA ARG A 515 -42.62 5.83 25.47
C ARG A 515 -44.01 5.57 26.07
N PRO A 516 -44.59 4.33 25.93
CA PRO A 516 -44.65 3.47 27.09
C PRO A 516 -44.27 2.00 26.89
N GLN A 517 -44.04 1.42 28.04
CA GLN A 517 -43.61 0.12 28.49
C GLN A 517 -44.72 -0.96 28.45
N ASN A 518 -44.25 -2.16 28.77
CA ASN A 518 -44.94 -3.35 29.36
C ASN A 518 -45.56 -4.34 28.36
N ALA A 519 -45.51 -5.60 28.52
CA ALA A 519 -44.96 -6.63 29.43
C ALA A 519 -45.56 -7.94 28.94
N HIS A 520 -44.87 -9.04 28.95
CA HIS A 520 -45.28 -10.31 29.58
C HIS A 520 -44.46 -11.49 29.05
N ARG A 521 -43.78 -12.10 30.00
CA ARG A 521 -43.31 -13.48 29.97
C ARG A 521 -44.50 -14.38 30.37
N PRO A 522 -44.55 -15.66 29.95
CA PRO A 522 -44.37 -16.69 30.99
C PRO A 522 -43.42 -17.83 30.62
N GLN A 523 -42.97 -18.45 31.71
CA GLN A 523 -42.15 -19.62 31.87
C GLN A 523 -42.95 -20.91 31.59
N GLY A 524 -42.20 -22.01 31.41
CA GLY A 524 -42.69 -23.40 31.56
C GLY A 524 -41.80 -24.35 30.75
N GLN A 525 -40.91 -24.96 31.38
CA GLN A 525 -40.72 -26.28 32.05
C GLN A 525 -40.00 -27.31 31.17
N ALA A 526 -39.02 -27.85 31.82
CA ALA A 526 -38.13 -28.95 31.46
C ALA A 526 -38.88 -30.28 31.26
N GLN A 527 -38.28 -31.15 30.44
CA GLN A 527 -38.22 -32.58 30.76
C GLN A 527 -37.04 -33.27 30.08
N ASP A 528 -36.25 -33.89 30.93
CA ASP A 528 -35.27 -34.93 30.65
C ASP A 528 -35.84 -36.09 29.85
N THR A 529 -35.03 -36.67 28.96
CA THR A 529 -34.91 -38.15 28.91
C THR A 529 -33.55 -38.57 28.34
N LYS A 530 -32.95 -39.45 29.10
CA LYS A 530 -31.70 -40.19 28.88
C LYS A 530 -31.83 -41.29 27.82
N LYS A 531 -30.65 -41.72 27.37
CA LYS A 531 -30.17 -43.08 26.98
C LYS A 531 -30.10 -43.44 25.49
N SER A 532 -28.89 -43.67 25.13
CA SER A 532 -28.22 -44.94 24.75
C SER A 532 -28.38 -45.42 23.29
N ALA A 533 -27.35 -45.37 22.53
CA ALA A 533 -26.47 -46.44 22.09
C ALA A 533 -25.25 -45.81 21.42
#